data_455e4d2f0cfd437faf5ca67eb219d87b
#
_entry.id   455e4d2f0cfd437faf5ca67eb219d87b
#
_cell.length_a   1.000
_cell.length_b   1.000
_cell.length_c   1.000
_cell.angle_alpha   90.00
_cell.angle_beta   90.00
_cell.angle_gamma   90.00
#
_symmetry.space_group_name_H-M   'P 1'
#
loop_
_entity.id
_entity.type
_entity.pdbx_description
1 polymer ?
#
loop_
_entity_poly.entity_id
_entity_poly.type
_entity_poly.pdbx_seq_one_letter_code
_entity_poly.pdbx_strand_id
1 'polypeptide(L)'
;MYLYRYRLKLFLIAMGLCLDAMLALAFASCLSYLVDNILIGGKEALFPSWVLGTVLITICSCLSNIYMNRFLPLKEELNASIVTSRNTLMNLLNLNYKNYSRNDKGYYYNVVTNCAFAYGEITTNLYTYWIANIIIVLAVMGINFYINPMIGALFVLYIPITLAATIKPSQISSDFQKKGMPTQDAYLNETRRIIESKREINISRTKDYFIHRYRKISGQYLNFITKFRFYEILSTALPATVSKFYSILILSVSAVLCFHGKMTVGSILFIYQVLNYVSDPISAVFDSLIRKKVNQTNISRVE
;
A
#
# COMPACT_ATOMS: atom_id res chain seq x y z
N MET A 1 -5.53 17.70 -14.54
CA MET A 1 -6.16 18.95 -14.05
C MET A 1 -6.38 18.95 -12.52
N TYR A 2 -6.83 17.85 -11.90
CA TYR A 2 -6.97 17.71 -10.44
C TYR A 2 -5.65 17.96 -9.70
N LEU A 3 -4.54 17.35 -10.12
CA LEU A 3 -3.23 17.45 -9.51
C LEU A 3 -2.71 18.89 -9.38
N TYR A 4 -2.96 19.76 -10.35
CA TYR A 4 -2.45 21.13 -10.31
C TYR A 4 -3.14 21.98 -9.23
N ARG A 5 -4.45 21.78 -9.05
CA ARG A 5 -5.27 22.54 -8.09
C ARG A 5 -5.08 22.10 -6.64
N TYR A 6 -4.58 20.87 -6.42
CA TYR A 6 -4.48 20.25 -5.08
C TYR A 6 -3.04 19.95 -4.65
N ARG A 7 -2.04 20.41 -5.39
CA ARG A 7 -0.61 20.21 -5.07
C ARG A 7 -0.26 20.57 -3.63
N LEU A 8 -0.77 21.71 -3.14
CA LEU A 8 -0.50 22.15 -1.78
C LEU A 8 -1.03 21.17 -0.73
N LYS A 9 -2.23 20.64 -0.94
CA LYS A 9 -2.82 19.65 -0.01
C LYS A 9 -2.06 18.33 -0.03
N LEU A 10 -1.67 17.85 -1.21
CA LEU A 10 -0.87 16.63 -1.33
C LEU A 10 0.51 16.80 -0.68
N PHE A 11 1.10 17.98 -0.80
CA PHE A 11 2.34 18.32 -0.12
C PHE A 11 2.18 18.36 1.41
N LEU A 12 1.08 18.92 1.93
CA LEU A 12 0.77 18.92 3.36
C LEU A 12 0.60 17.49 3.90
N ILE A 13 -0.03 16.60 3.14
CA ILE A 13 -0.15 15.18 3.50
C ILE A 13 1.23 14.52 3.53
N ALA A 14 2.07 14.76 2.52
CA ALA A 14 3.44 14.23 2.49
C ALA A 14 4.28 14.74 3.69
N MET A 15 4.14 16.01 4.06
CA MET A 15 4.75 16.54 5.29
C MET A 15 4.22 15.85 6.55
N GLY A 16 2.93 15.58 6.62
CA GLY A 16 2.32 14.85 7.74
C GLY A 16 2.89 13.43 7.88
N LEU A 17 3.11 12.72 6.77
CA LEU A 17 3.77 11.41 6.75
C LEU A 17 5.23 11.49 7.26
N CYS A 18 5.96 12.52 6.85
CA CYS A 18 7.33 12.75 7.35
C CYS A 18 7.34 13.08 8.86
N LEU A 19 6.36 13.84 9.36
CA LEU A 19 6.22 14.12 10.79
C LEU A 19 5.94 12.85 11.60
N ASP A 20 5.08 11.97 11.11
CA ASP A 20 4.81 10.69 11.77
C ASP A 20 6.08 9.82 11.83
N ALA A 21 6.85 9.77 10.76
CA ALA A 21 8.13 9.07 10.73
C ALA A 21 9.14 9.68 11.73
N MET A 22 9.19 11.02 11.86
CA MET A 22 10.03 11.68 12.87
C MET A 22 9.60 11.33 14.29
N LEU A 23 8.31 11.28 14.59
CA LEU A 23 7.79 10.87 15.90
C LEU A 23 8.14 9.41 16.21
N ALA A 24 8.07 8.54 15.22
CA ALA A 24 8.46 7.15 15.34
C ALA A 24 9.97 6.99 15.62
N LEU A 25 10.82 7.76 14.95
CA LEU A 25 12.26 7.81 15.23
C LEU A 25 12.55 8.39 16.62
N ALA A 26 11.80 9.41 17.04
CA ALA A 26 11.90 9.97 18.40
C ALA A 26 11.54 8.91 19.46
N PHE A 27 10.49 8.12 19.23
CA PHE A 27 10.12 7.01 20.11
C PHE A 27 11.23 5.95 20.20
N ALA A 28 11.82 5.57 19.05
CA ALA A 28 12.95 4.64 19.02
C ALA A 28 14.17 5.18 19.77
N SER A 29 14.44 6.49 19.66
CA SER A 29 15.50 7.17 20.42
C SER A 29 15.24 7.15 21.93
N CYS A 30 13.98 7.37 22.34
CA CYS A 30 13.60 7.29 23.76
C CYS A 30 13.81 5.89 24.33
N LEU A 31 13.55 4.83 23.56
CA LEU A 31 13.83 3.46 24.01
C LEU A 31 15.33 3.19 24.16
N SER A 32 16.13 3.66 23.20
CA SER A 32 17.59 3.59 23.31
C SER A 32 18.11 4.31 24.55
N TYR A 33 17.61 5.53 24.81
CA TYR A 33 17.97 6.33 25.97
C TYR A 33 17.59 5.64 27.30
N LEU A 34 16.42 4.99 27.36
CA LEU A 34 16.01 4.22 28.53
C LEU A 34 17.06 3.18 28.91
N VAL A 35 17.47 2.39 27.92
CA VAL A 35 18.40 1.28 28.19
C VAL A 35 19.78 1.78 28.55
N ASP A 36 20.32 2.70 27.76
CA ASP A 36 21.72 3.12 27.94
C ASP A 36 21.92 4.03 29.17
N ASN A 37 21.01 4.97 29.43
CA ASN A 37 21.19 5.97 30.49
C ASN A 37 20.45 5.65 31.79
N ILE A 38 19.26 5.04 31.71
CA ILE A 38 18.44 4.78 32.89
C ILE A 38 18.77 3.41 33.48
N LEU A 39 18.69 2.34 32.63
CA LEU A 39 18.91 0.97 33.11
C LEU A 39 20.39 0.66 33.33
N ILE A 40 21.24 0.89 32.34
CA ILE A 40 22.69 0.58 32.41
C ILE A 40 23.41 1.69 33.18
N GLY A 41 23.04 2.96 32.95
CA GLY A 41 23.65 4.13 33.58
C GLY A 41 23.17 4.41 35.01
N GLY A 42 22.18 3.66 35.55
CA GLY A 42 21.71 3.76 36.91
C GLY A 42 21.06 5.10 37.29
N LYS A 43 20.57 5.88 36.33
CA LYS A 43 19.96 7.21 36.57
C LYS A 43 18.46 7.10 36.83
N GLU A 44 18.07 6.41 37.90
CA GLU A 44 16.66 6.17 38.25
C GLU A 44 15.83 7.45 38.40
N ALA A 45 16.42 8.55 38.83
CA ALA A 45 15.74 9.83 38.99
C ALA A 45 15.15 10.38 37.67
N LEU A 46 15.67 9.99 36.53
CA LEU A 46 15.16 10.41 35.23
C LEU A 46 13.98 9.58 34.73
N PHE A 47 13.68 8.44 35.35
CA PHE A 47 12.63 7.52 34.91
C PHE A 47 11.23 8.16 34.83
N PRO A 48 10.74 8.94 35.81
CA PRO A 48 9.42 9.56 35.73
C PRO A 48 9.30 10.57 34.57
N SER A 49 10.33 11.38 34.35
CA SER A 49 10.35 12.35 33.25
C SER A 49 10.42 11.64 31.87
N TRP A 50 11.14 10.53 31.80
CA TRP A 50 11.20 9.69 30.59
C TRP A 50 9.82 9.07 30.29
N VAL A 51 9.11 8.56 31.32
CA VAL A 51 7.76 7.98 31.13
C VAL A 51 6.80 9.05 30.59
N LEU A 52 6.80 10.26 31.19
CA LEU A 52 5.95 11.34 30.69
C LEU A 52 6.27 11.72 29.23
N GLY A 53 7.56 11.85 28.90
CA GLY A 53 8.00 12.15 27.53
C GLY A 53 7.59 11.10 26.52
N THR A 54 7.78 9.82 26.83
CA THR A 54 7.39 8.71 25.93
C THR A 54 5.89 8.60 25.76
N VAL A 55 5.10 8.79 26.81
CA VAL A 55 3.64 8.82 26.74
C VAL A 55 3.17 9.96 25.84
N LEU A 56 3.72 11.17 25.97
CA LEU A 56 3.38 12.30 25.11
C LEU A 56 3.72 12.02 23.63
N ILE A 57 4.93 11.51 23.35
CA ILE A 57 5.34 11.13 21.99
C ILE A 57 4.39 10.08 21.42
N THR A 58 4.00 9.08 22.21
CA THR A 58 3.09 8.02 21.76
C THR A 58 1.69 8.57 21.44
N ILE A 59 1.15 9.46 22.27
CA ILE A 59 -0.14 10.10 22.02
C ILE A 59 -0.07 10.96 20.75
N CYS A 60 0.99 11.79 20.59
CA CYS A 60 1.19 12.60 19.40
C CYS A 60 1.33 11.73 18.13
N SER A 61 2.08 10.63 18.21
CA SER A 61 2.22 9.67 17.10
C SER A 61 0.89 9.00 16.75
N CYS A 62 0.10 8.59 17.74
CA CYS A 62 -1.22 8.00 17.53
C CYS A 62 -2.17 8.99 16.83
N LEU A 63 -2.24 10.22 17.28
CA LEU A 63 -3.06 11.27 16.68
C LEU A 63 -2.59 11.61 15.25
N SER A 64 -1.28 11.73 15.04
CA SER A 64 -0.69 11.95 13.73
C SER A 64 -1.01 10.80 12.77
N ASN A 65 -0.85 9.56 13.22
CA ASN A 65 -1.14 8.38 12.41
C ASN A 65 -2.61 8.31 11.97
N ILE A 66 -3.54 8.51 12.90
CA ILE A 66 -4.98 8.47 12.60
C ILE A 66 -5.35 9.60 11.63
N TYR A 67 -4.93 10.83 11.92
CA TYR A 67 -5.37 11.99 11.15
C TYR A 67 -4.59 12.17 9.85
N MET A 68 -3.24 12.21 9.92
CA MET A 68 -2.38 12.53 8.78
C MET A 68 -2.15 11.33 7.84
N ASN A 69 -1.99 10.11 8.39
CA ASN A 69 -1.66 8.94 7.58
C ASN A 69 -2.89 8.20 7.05
N ARG A 70 -4.04 8.28 7.74
CA ARG A 70 -5.22 7.52 7.35
C ARG A 70 -6.37 8.42 6.89
N PHE A 71 -6.82 9.34 7.74
CA PHE A 71 -8.03 10.11 7.46
C PHE A 71 -7.84 11.13 6.32
N LEU A 72 -6.78 11.91 6.36
CA LEU A 72 -6.55 12.98 5.38
C LEU A 72 -6.27 12.42 3.97
N PRO A 73 -5.40 11.41 3.79
CA PRO A 73 -5.21 10.77 2.48
C PRO A 73 -6.49 10.15 1.92
N LEU A 74 -7.25 9.41 2.76
CA LEU A 74 -8.52 8.82 2.36
C LEU A 74 -9.53 9.88 1.88
N LYS A 75 -9.62 10.99 2.60
CA LYS A 75 -10.50 12.11 2.21
C LYS A 75 -10.13 12.69 0.85
N GLU A 76 -8.84 12.92 0.62
CA GLU A 76 -8.38 13.47 -0.67
C GLU A 76 -8.47 12.44 -1.81
N GLU A 77 -8.29 11.16 -1.54
CA GLU A 77 -8.53 10.06 -2.49
C GLU A 77 -10.00 10.02 -2.93
N LEU A 78 -10.92 10.04 -1.98
CA LEU A 78 -12.36 10.06 -2.27
C LEU A 78 -12.76 11.34 -3.05
N ASN A 79 -12.22 12.49 -2.67
CA ASN A 79 -12.44 13.75 -3.39
C ASN A 79 -11.91 13.67 -4.83
N ALA A 80 -10.72 13.12 -5.03
CA ALA A 80 -10.13 12.93 -6.35
C ALA A 80 -10.99 12.01 -7.21
N SER A 81 -11.45 10.91 -6.63
CA SER A 81 -12.30 9.93 -7.31
C SER A 81 -13.64 10.54 -7.73
N ILE A 82 -14.32 11.27 -6.84
CA ILE A 82 -15.61 11.92 -7.14
C ILE A 82 -15.44 13.03 -8.19
N VAL A 83 -14.41 13.87 -8.07
CA VAL A 83 -14.15 14.93 -9.07
C VAL A 83 -13.83 14.33 -10.43
N THR A 84 -13.07 13.24 -10.48
CA THR A 84 -12.77 12.55 -11.74
C THR A 84 -14.03 11.93 -12.33
N SER A 85 -14.86 11.24 -11.54
CA SER A 85 -16.14 10.68 -11.97
C SER A 85 -17.06 11.74 -12.54
N ARG A 86 -17.19 12.90 -11.85
CA ARG A 86 -17.98 14.04 -12.33
C ARG A 86 -17.47 14.58 -13.66
N ASN A 87 -16.16 14.79 -13.80
CA ASN A 87 -15.57 15.29 -15.04
C ASN A 87 -15.76 14.31 -16.19
N THR A 88 -15.59 13.01 -15.93
CA THR A 88 -15.82 11.95 -16.92
C THR A 88 -17.28 11.93 -17.35
N LEU A 89 -18.22 12.08 -16.42
CA LEU A 89 -19.65 12.19 -16.74
C LEU A 89 -19.96 13.42 -17.60
N MET A 90 -19.38 14.57 -17.26
CA MET A 90 -19.55 15.81 -18.05
C MET A 90 -18.99 15.63 -19.47
N ASN A 91 -17.82 15.01 -19.62
CA ASN A 91 -17.23 14.71 -20.92
C ASN A 91 -18.11 13.73 -21.71
N LEU A 92 -18.69 12.73 -21.04
CA LEU A 92 -19.62 11.78 -21.66
C LEU A 92 -20.87 12.49 -22.22
N LEU A 93 -21.44 13.44 -21.48
CA LEU A 93 -22.62 14.20 -21.91
C LEU A 93 -22.32 15.10 -23.11
N ASN A 94 -21.06 15.52 -23.28
CA ASN A 94 -20.62 16.32 -24.41
C ASN A 94 -20.18 15.49 -25.63
N LEU A 95 -20.23 14.14 -25.55
CA LEU A 95 -19.88 13.28 -26.69
C LEU A 95 -20.93 13.35 -27.79
N ASN A 96 -20.45 13.45 -29.05
CA ASN A 96 -21.32 13.32 -30.22
C ASN A 96 -21.95 11.92 -30.28
N TYR A 97 -23.18 11.82 -30.75
CA TYR A 97 -23.92 10.56 -30.86
C TYR A 97 -23.14 9.44 -31.57
N LYS A 98 -22.40 9.77 -32.63
CA LYS A 98 -21.56 8.83 -33.38
C LYS A 98 -20.47 8.18 -32.49
N ASN A 99 -19.90 8.92 -31.56
CA ASN A 99 -18.88 8.41 -30.64
C ASN A 99 -19.50 7.66 -29.48
N TYR A 100 -20.66 8.12 -28.99
CA TYR A 100 -21.43 7.45 -27.96
C TYR A 100 -21.94 6.07 -28.38
N SER A 101 -22.39 5.91 -29.63
CA SER A 101 -22.92 4.64 -30.13
C SER A 101 -21.87 3.54 -30.37
N ARG A 102 -20.55 3.85 -30.24
CA ARG A 102 -19.46 2.87 -30.42
C ARG A 102 -19.34 1.86 -29.29
N ASN A 103 -19.75 2.24 -28.09
CA ASN A 103 -19.63 1.40 -26.91
C ASN A 103 -21.00 1.17 -26.25
N ASP A 104 -21.11 0.07 -25.51
CA ASP A 104 -22.32 -0.27 -24.77
C ASP A 104 -22.51 0.65 -23.54
N LYS A 105 -23.76 0.82 -23.10
CA LYS A 105 -24.11 1.61 -21.89
C LYS A 105 -23.37 1.12 -20.65
N GLY A 106 -23.14 -0.20 -20.54
CA GLY A 106 -22.37 -0.79 -19.44
C GLY A 106 -20.91 -0.35 -19.42
N TYR A 107 -20.32 -0.16 -20.61
CA TYR A 107 -18.96 0.40 -20.71
C TYR A 107 -18.89 1.81 -20.11
N TYR A 108 -19.77 2.70 -20.48
CA TYR A 108 -19.79 4.08 -19.98
C TYR A 108 -20.07 4.14 -18.49
N TYR A 109 -21.00 3.31 -18.00
CA TYR A 109 -21.24 3.19 -16.57
C TYR A 109 -19.96 2.77 -15.82
N ASN A 110 -19.25 1.77 -16.31
CA ASN A 110 -18.00 1.30 -15.72
C ASN A 110 -16.90 2.39 -15.76
N VAL A 111 -16.80 3.16 -16.85
CA VAL A 111 -15.81 4.25 -16.97
C VAL A 111 -16.08 5.36 -15.96
N VAL A 112 -17.34 5.79 -15.82
CA VAL A 112 -17.74 6.87 -14.89
C VAL A 112 -17.61 6.46 -13.43
N THR A 113 -17.87 5.19 -13.10
CA THR A 113 -17.80 4.68 -11.73
C THR A 113 -16.43 4.08 -11.43
N ASN A 114 -16.17 2.86 -11.84
CA ASN A 114 -15.00 2.08 -11.42
C ASN A 114 -13.67 2.64 -11.95
N CYS A 115 -13.60 3.01 -13.25
CA CYS A 115 -12.35 3.52 -13.81
C CYS A 115 -11.99 4.89 -13.24
N ALA A 116 -12.99 5.77 -13.03
CA ALA A 116 -12.77 7.10 -12.46
C ALA A 116 -12.33 7.01 -10.98
N PHE A 117 -12.89 6.08 -10.20
CA PHE A 117 -12.45 5.83 -8.84
C PHE A 117 -11.02 5.27 -8.78
N ALA A 118 -10.70 4.28 -9.62
CA ALA A 118 -9.34 3.76 -9.72
C ALA A 118 -8.31 4.82 -10.12
N TYR A 119 -8.68 5.75 -11.00
CA TYR A 119 -7.84 6.88 -11.38
C TYR A 119 -7.57 7.83 -10.20
N GLY A 120 -8.60 8.19 -9.44
CA GLY A 120 -8.48 9.03 -8.25
C GLY A 120 -7.57 8.41 -7.19
N GLU A 121 -7.80 7.14 -6.86
CA GLU A 121 -6.98 6.36 -5.93
C GLU A 121 -5.49 6.37 -6.32
N ILE A 122 -5.18 5.96 -7.55
CA ILE A 122 -3.80 5.83 -8.02
C ILE A 122 -3.10 7.18 -8.03
N THR A 123 -3.79 8.22 -8.51
CA THR A 123 -3.20 9.54 -8.65
C THR A 123 -2.84 10.14 -7.30
N THR A 124 -3.71 10.01 -6.31
CA THR A 124 -3.47 10.53 -4.96
C THR A 124 -2.37 9.73 -4.25
N ASN A 125 -2.45 8.40 -4.28
CA ASN A 125 -1.48 7.53 -3.64
C ASN A 125 -0.07 7.69 -4.24
N LEU A 126 0.06 7.81 -5.55
CA LEU A 126 1.35 7.90 -6.21
C LEU A 126 2.11 9.18 -5.82
N TYR A 127 1.44 10.32 -5.80
CA TYR A 127 2.10 11.61 -5.49
C TYR A 127 2.35 11.82 -4.00
N THR A 128 1.45 11.32 -3.15
CA THR A 128 1.55 11.55 -1.70
C THR A 128 2.54 10.59 -1.05
N TYR A 129 2.38 9.30 -1.31
CA TYR A 129 3.19 8.28 -0.64
C TYR A 129 4.60 8.13 -1.23
N TRP A 130 4.78 8.37 -2.53
CA TRP A 130 6.10 8.23 -3.15
C TRP A 130 7.12 9.18 -2.58
N ILE A 131 6.81 10.46 -2.59
CA ILE A 131 7.75 11.50 -2.13
C ILE A 131 8.06 11.31 -0.65
N ALA A 132 7.02 11.11 0.19
CA ALA A 132 7.21 10.92 1.62
C ALA A 132 8.03 9.66 1.93
N ASN A 133 7.70 8.52 1.33
CA ASN A 133 8.40 7.26 1.61
C ASN A 133 9.85 7.26 1.14
N ILE A 134 10.18 7.89 0.02
CA ILE A 134 11.58 8.05 -0.42
C ILE A 134 12.36 8.91 0.59
N ILE A 135 11.79 10.01 1.04
CA ILE A 135 12.44 10.88 2.05
C ILE A 135 12.67 10.10 3.35
N ILE A 136 11.67 9.35 3.83
CA ILE A 136 11.77 8.54 5.04
C ILE A 136 12.89 7.49 4.90
N VAL A 137 12.93 6.76 3.81
CA VAL A 137 13.96 5.74 3.57
C VAL A 137 15.36 6.36 3.57
N LEU A 138 15.54 7.49 2.87
CA LEU A 138 16.83 8.20 2.82
C LEU A 138 17.24 8.73 4.21
N ALA A 139 16.31 9.30 4.97
CA ALA A 139 16.60 9.78 6.31
C ALA A 139 17.01 8.64 7.26
N VAL A 140 16.28 7.53 7.23
CA VAL A 140 16.60 6.36 8.06
C VAL A 140 17.94 5.76 7.66
N MET A 141 18.25 5.67 6.37
CA MET A 141 19.58 5.21 5.91
C MET A 141 20.69 6.13 6.43
N GLY A 142 20.51 7.45 6.32
CA GLY A 142 21.49 8.43 6.83
C GLY A 142 21.77 8.26 8.32
N ILE A 143 20.71 8.07 9.14
CA ILE A 143 20.83 7.86 10.59
C ILE A 143 21.61 6.56 10.89
N ASN A 144 21.30 5.46 10.19
CA ASN A 144 21.99 4.20 10.41
C ASN A 144 23.45 4.24 9.99
N PHE A 145 23.80 4.97 8.92
CA PHE A 145 25.19 5.23 8.55
C PHE A 145 25.93 6.07 9.61
N TYR A 146 25.25 7.03 10.21
CA TYR A 146 25.83 7.83 11.29
C TYR A 146 26.11 7.01 12.56
N ILE A 147 25.22 6.08 12.91
CA ILE A 147 25.39 5.19 14.08
C ILE A 147 26.55 4.21 13.83
N ASN A 148 26.51 3.49 12.71
CA ASN A 148 27.55 2.56 12.32
C ASN A 148 27.53 2.31 10.81
N PRO A 149 28.65 2.57 10.08
CA PRO A 149 28.72 2.39 8.62
C PRO A 149 28.43 0.96 8.16
N MET A 150 28.78 -0.06 8.96
CA MET A 150 28.51 -1.46 8.63
C MET A 150 27.02 -1.77 8.65
N ILE A 151 26.30 -1.23 9.64
CA ILE A 151 24.84 -1.34 9.72
C ILE A 151 24.18 -0.58 8.57
N GLY A 152 24.65 0.65 8.28
CA GLY A 152 24.17 1.42 7.13
C GLY A 152 24.34 0.65 5.80
N ALA A 153 25.46 -0.02 5.58
CA ALA A 153 25.69 -0.85 4.39
C ALA A 153 24.72 -2.04 4.30
N LEU A 154 24.39 -2.67 5.44
CA LEU A 154 23.38 -3.71 5.49
C LEU A 154 21.99 -3.15 5.11
N PHE A 155 21.59 -1.96 5.58
CA PHE A 155 20.34 -1.34 5.15
C PHE A 155 20.29 -1.06 3.64
N VAL A 156 21.41 -0.68 3.02
CA VAL A 156 21.48 -0.53 1.55
C VAL A 156 21.24 -1.86 0.84
N LEU A 157 21.83 -2.96 1.33
CA LEU A 157 21.64 -4.30 0.76
C LEU A 157 20.21 -4.84 0.98
N TYR A 158 19.54 -4.40 2.04
CA TYR A 158 18.15 -4.79 2.32
C TYR A 158 17.19 -4.35 1.22
N ILE A 159 17.37 -3.15 0.65
CA ILE A 159 16.47 -2.60 -0.37
C ILE A 159 16.36 -3.50 -1.62
N PRO A 160 17.44 -3.88 -2.31
CA PRO A 160 17.31 -4.73 -3.50
C PRO A 160 16.77 -6.13 -3.21
N ILE A 161 17.00 -6.67 -2.00
CA ILE A 161 16.48 -7.98 -1.61
C ILE A 161 14.96 -7.93 -1.43
N THR A 162 14.45 -6.94 -0.71
CA THR A 162 13.00 -6.74 -0.53
C THR A 162 12.32 -6.40 -1.84
N LEU A 163 12.98 -5.63 -2.70
CA LEU A 163 12.55 -5.34 -4.05
C LEU A 163 12.34 -6.60 -4.88
N ALA A 164 13.33 -7.48 -4.92
CA ALA A 164 13.25 -8.73 -5.66
C ALA A 164 12.12 -9.62 -5.13
N ALA A 165 11.92 -9.64 -3.80
CA ALA A 165 10.85 -10.39 -3.15
C ALA A 165 9.44 -9.83 -3.46
N THR A 166 9.31 -8.53 -3.72
CA THR A 166 8.04 -7.87 -4.01
C THR A 166 7.69 -7.89 -5.51
N ILE A 167 8.65 -7.55 -6.37
CA ILE A 167 8.39 -7.31 -7.81
C ILE A 167 7.95 -8.57 -8.54
N LYS A 168 8.65 -9.69 -8.34
CA LYS A 168 8.35 -10.95 -9.07
C LYS A 168 6.94 -11.48 -8.81
N PRO A 169 6.52 -11.72 -7.55
CA PRO A 169 5.17 -12.21 -7.28
C PRO A 169 4.08 -11.25 -7.74
N SER A 170 4.30 -9.95 -7.59
CA SER A 170 3.35 -8.92 -8.01
C SER A 170 3.18 -8.85 -9.52
N GLN A 171 4.26 -9.03 -10.30
CA GLN A 171 4.17 -9.11 -11.77
C GLN A 171 3.36 -10.35 -12.18
N ILE A 172 3.63 -11.50 -11.57
CA ILE A 172 2.89 -12.74 -11.83
C ILE A 172 1.40 -12.54 -11.50
N SER A 173 1.08 -11.97 -10.34
CA SER A 173 -0.30 -11.65 -9.95
C SER A 173 -0.99 -10.74 -10.98
N SER A 174 -0.31 -9.67 -11.42
CA SER A 174 -0.83 -8.75 -12.44
C SER A 174 -1.12 -9.46 -13.78
N ASP A 175 -0.21 -10.33 -14.22
CA ASP A 175 -0.39 -11.08 -15.47
C ASP A 175 -1.53 -12.10 -15.38
N PHE A 176 -1.67 -12.76 -14.22
CA PHE A 176 -2.82 -13.61 -13.94
C PHE A 176 -4.13 -12.83 -13.97
N GLN A 177 -4.18 -11.66 -13.36
CA GLN A 177 -5.37 -10.80 -13.36
C GLN A 177 -5.77 -10.43 -14.79
N LYS A 178 -4.82 -9.97 -15.61
CA LYS A 178 -5.11 -9.62 -17.02
C LYS A 178 -5.65 -10.79 -17.81
N LYS A 179 -5.02 -11.97 -17.69
CA LYS A 179 -5.45 -13.20 -18.39
C LYS A 179 -6.81 -13.72 -17.90
N GLY A 180 -7.17 -13.45 -16.66
CA GLY A 180 -8.40 -13.92 -16.05
C GLY A 180 -9.58 -12.97 -16.17
N MET A 181 -9.39 -11.74 -16.62
CA MET A 181 -10.48 -10.79 -16.85
C MET A 181 -11.62 -11.37 -17.71
N PRO A 182 -11.39 -12.07 -18.83
CA PRO A 182 -12.46 -12.67 -19.60
C PRO A 182 -13.27 -13.72 -18.83
N THR A 183 -12.63 -14.47 -17.92
CA THR A 183 -13.30 -15.46 -17.07
C THR A 183 -14.18 -14.77 -16.01
N GLN A 184 -13.71 -13.65 -15.45
CA GLN A 184 -14.50 -12.82 -14.54
C GLN A 184 -15.70 -12.20 -15.26
N ASP A 185 -15.50 -11.67 -16.47
CA ASP A 185 -16.57 -11.09 -17.27
C ASP A 185 -17.62 -12.14 -17.64
N ALA A 186 -17.19 -13.35 -18.01
CA ALA A 186 -18.10 -14.47 -18.30
C ALA A 186 -18.94 -14.85 -17.07
N TYR A 187 -18.32 -14.88 -15.87
CA TYR A 187 -19.03 -15.17 -14.62
C TYR A 187 -20.07 -14.07 -14.28
N LEU A 188 -19.68 -12.80 -14.38
CA LEU A 188 -20.57 -11.68 -14.12
C LEU A 188 -21.73 -11.61 -15.11
N ASN A 189 -21.45 -11.82 -16.40
CA ASN A 189 -22.46 -11.82 -17.46
C ASN A 189 -23.47 -12.96 -17.29
N GLU A 190 -23.02 -14.17 -16.92
CA GLU A 190 -23.94 -15.29 -16.67
C GLU A 190 -24.77 -15.06 -15.41
N THR A 191 -24.19 -14.49 -14.36
CA THR A 191 -24.93 -14.12 -13.15
C THR A 191 -26.02 -13.10 -13.46
N ARG A 192 -25.67 -12.05 -14.20
CA ARG A 192 -26.62 -11.03 -14.66
C ARG A 192 -27.72 -11.62 -15.50
N ARG A 193 -27.38 -12.46 -16.50
CA ARG A 193 -28.34 -13.13 -17.38
C ARG A 193 -29.36 -13.95 -16.60
N ILE A 194 -28.92 -14.74 -15.61
CA ILE A 194 -29.82 -15.53 -14.77
C ILE A 194 -30.78 -14.64 -13.98
N ILE A 195 -30.30 -13.53 -13.43
CA ILE A 195 -31.12 -12.59 -12.66
C ILE A 195 -32.17 -11.92 -13.57
N GLU A 196 -31.74 -11.44 -14.75
CA GLU A 196 -32.62 -10.77 -15.71
C GLU A 196 -33.68 -11.73 -16.28
N SER A 197 -33.31 -12.99 -16.57
CA SER A 197 -34.21 -14.00 -17.13
C SER A 197 -34.97 -14.82 -16.09
N LYS A 198 -34.99 -14.41 -14.82
CA LYS A 198 -35.64 -15.18 -13.73
C LYS A 198 -37.07 -15.60 -14.06
N ARG A 199 -37.88 -14.70 -14.66
CA ARG A 199 -39.25 -14.97 -15.03
C ARG A 199 -39.38 -16.03 -16.11
N GLU A 200 -38.54 -15.94 -17.15
CA GLU A 200 -38.50 -16.86 -18.29
C GLU A 200 -38.05 -18.25 -17.88
N ILE A 201 -37.02 -18.34 -17.03
CA ILE A 201 -36.47 -19.58 -16.47
C ILE A 201 -37.57 -20.34 -15.68
N ASN A 202 -38.38 -19.62 -14.90
CA ASN A 202 -39.44 -20.24 -14.14
C ASN A 202 -40.60 -20.73 -15.02
N ILE A 203 -40.96 -19.97 -16.07
CA ILE A 203 -42.04 -20.34 -17.00
C ILE A 203 -41.63 -21.55 -17.87
N SER A 204 -40.37 -21.56 -18.35
CA SER A 204 -39.86 -22.61 -19.23
C SER A 204 -39.39 -23.87 -18.50
N ARG A 205 -39.39 -23.87 -17.14
CA ARG A 205 -38.90 -24.97 -16.29
C ARG A 205 -37.43 -25.37 -16.60
N THR A 206 -36.62 -24.47 -17.09
CA THR A 206 -35.20 -24.72 -17.49
C THR A 206 -34.18 -24.43 -16.37
N LYS A 207 -34.63 -24.39 -15.13
CA LYS A 207 -33.81 -24.05 -13.95
C LYS A 207 -32.54 -24.89 -13.86
N ASP A 208 -32.63 -26.21 -14.06
CA ASP A 208 -31.49 -27.12 -13.91
C ASP A 208 -30.41 -26.88 -14.96
N TYR A 209 -30.77 -26.54 -16.20
CA TYR A 209 -29.85 -26.15 -17.24
C TYR A 209 -29.03 -24.90 -16.85
N PHE A 210 -29.70 -23.86 -16.38
CA PHE A 210 -29.01 -22.63 -15.95
C PHE A 210 -28.13 -22.85 -14.73
N ILE A 211 -28.55 -23.66 -13.74
CA ILE A 211 -27.74 -24.01 -12.58
C ILE A 211 -26.51 -24.81 -13.01
N HIS A 212 -26.64 -25.79 -13.91
CA HIS A 212 -25.50 -26.57 -14.38
C HIS A 212 -24.49 -25.69 -15.12
N ARG A 213 -24.96 -24.83 -16.00
CA ARG A 213 -24.12 -23.87 -16.74
C ARG A 213 -23.41 -22.90 -15.78
N TYR A 214 -24.13 -22.35 -14.80
CA TYR A 214 -23.57 -21.48 -13.79
C TYR A 214 -22.48 -22.18 -12.96
N ARG A 215 -22.71 -23.43 -12.54
CA ARG A 215 -21.69 -24.22 -11.83
C ARG A 215 -20.40 -24.40 -12.63
N LYS A 216 -20.49 -24.62 -13.92
CA LYS A 216 -19.33 -24.74 -14.81
C LYS A 216 -18.54 -23.42 -14.86
N ILE A 217 -19.21 -22.31 -15.09
CA ILE A 217 -18.57 -20.99 -15.22
C ILE A 217 -18.02 -20.52 -13.86
N SER A 218 -18.78 -20.69 -12.77
CA SER A 218 -18.32 -20.35 -11.43
C SER A 218 -17.13 -21.21 -10.98
N GLY A 219 -17.07 -22.48 -11.37
CA GLY A 219 -15.90 -23.35 -11.14
C GLY A 219 -14.63 -22.86 -11.88
N GLN A 220 -14.77 -22.41 -13.11
CA GLN A 220 -13.67 -21.79 -13.85
C GLN A 220 -13.19 -20.49 -13.19
N TYR A 221 -14.14 -19.65 -12.78
CA TYR A 221 -13.83 -18.42 -12.05
C TYR A 221 -13.16 -18.69 -10.69
N LEU A 222 -13.64 -19.70 -9.94
CA LEU A 222 -13.04 -20.10 -8.67
C LEU A 222 -11.57 -20.52 -8.83
N ASN A 223 -11.28 -21.36 -9.82
CA ASN A 223 -9.91 -21.78 -10.12
C ASN A 223 -9.00 -20.60 -10.48
N PHE A 224 -9.52 -19.66 -11.25
CA PHE A 224 -8.80 -18.44 -11.60
C PHE A 224 -8.55 -17.56 -10.35
N ILE A 225 -9.61 -17.22 -9.60
CA ILE A 225 -9.50 -16.29 -8.47
C ILE A 225 -8.63 -16.86 -7.34
N THR A 226 -8.65 -18.18 -7.13
CA THR A 226 -7.80 -18.83 -6.12
C THR A 226 -6.32 -18.70 -6.48
N LYS A 227 -5.96 -18.92 -7.74
CA LYS A 227 -4.56 -18.74 -8.21
C LYS A 227 -4.13 -17.27 -8.12
N PHE A 228 -4.99 -16.36 -8.55
CA PHE A 228 -4.72 -14.93 -8.47
C PHE A 228 -4.48 -14.49 -7.01
N ARG A 229 -5.39 -14.86 -6.09
CA ARG A 229 -5.27 -14.54 -4.67
C ARG A 229 -4.05 -15.17 -4.00
N PHE A 230 -3.66 -16.38 -4.41
CA PHE A 230 -2.44 -17.00 -3.92
C PHE A 230 -1.20 -16.15 -4.25
N TYR A 231 -1.05 -15.69 -5.47
CA TYR A 231 0.07 -14.82 -5.86
C TYR A 231 -0.01 -13.42 -5.22
N GLU A 232 -1.21 -12.90 -5.00
CA GLU A 232 -1.43 -11.67 -4.26
C GLU A 232 -0.96 -11.81 -2.80
N ILE A 233 -1.34 -12.88 -2.11
CA ILE A 233 -0.87 -13.19 -0.76
C ILE A 233 0.66 -13.37 -0.76
N LEU A 234 1.21 -14.07 -1.74
CA LEU A 234 2.63 -14.29 -1.84
C LEU A 234 3.40 -12.97 -2.02
N SER A 235 2.84 -12.00 -2.75
CA SER A 235 3.46 -10.67 -2.96
C SER A 235 3.55 -9.85 -1.68
N THR A 236 2.70 -10.09 -0.68
CA THR A 236 2.74 -9.44 0.63
C THR A 236 3.50 -10.25 1.68
N ALA A 237 3.36 -11.57 1.65
CA ALA A 237 3.97 -12.46 2.64
C ALA A 237 5.49 -12.62 2.45
N LEU A 238 5.98 -12.68 1.21
CA LEU A 238 7.42 -12.84 0.94
C LEU A 238 8.25 -11.66 1.45
N PRO A 239 7.93 -10.39 1.15
CA PRO A 239 8.66 -9.25 1.69
C PRO A 239 8.66 -9.22 3.22
N ALA A 240 7.50 -9.52 3.85
CA ALA A 240 7.39 -9.59 5.31
C ALA A 240 8.28 -10.70 5.91
N THR A 241 8.38 -11.85 5.25
CA THR A 241 9.25 -12.94 5.69
C THR A 241 10.72 -12.57 5.52
N VAL A 242 11.10 -11.99 4.39
CA VAL A 242 12.45 -11.47 4.13
C VAL A 242 12.83 -10.43 5.19
N SER A 243 11.91 -9.51 5.52
CA SER A 243 12.13 -8.51 6.56
C SER A 243 12.45 -9.15 7.91
N LYS A 244 11.73 -10.20 8.32
CA LYS A 244 11.99 -10.93 9.58
C LYS A 244 13.37 -11.59 9.59
N PHE A 245 13.76 -12.28 8.51
CA PHE A 245 15.09 -12.87 8.40
C PHE A 245 16.18 -11.81 8.44
N TYR A 246 15.95 -10.70 7.75
CA TYR A 246 16.91 -9.59 7.72
C TYR A 246 17.04 -8.88 9.07
N SER A 247 15.94 -8.81 9.84
CA SER A 247 15.96 -8.30 11.22
C SER A 247 16.87 -9.14 12.12
N ILE A 248 16.79 -10.48 12.00
CA ILE A 248 17.66 -11.38 12.76
C ILE A 248 19.12 -11.17 12.36
N LEU A 249 19.42 -11.02 11.08
CA LEU A 249 20.77 -10.77 10.60
C LEU A 249 21.33 -9.46 11.14
N ILE A 250 20.58 -8.37 11.02
CA ILE A 250 21.00 -7.05 11.55
C ILE A 250 21.19 -7.10 13.07
N LEU A 251 20.28 -7.73 13.81
CA LEU A 251 20.41 -7.90 15.26
C LEU A 251 21.68 -8.71 15.63
N SER A 252 21.97 -9.78 14.89
CA SER A 252 23.15 -10.60 15.13
C SER A 252 24.44 -9.81 14.89
N VAL A 253 24.52 -9.05 13.79
CA VAL A 253 25.67 -8.20 13.51
C VAL A 253 25.81 -7.08 14.54
N SER A 254 24.70 -6.45 14.93
CA SER A 254 24.69 -5.40 15.95
C SER A 254 25.14 -5.92 17.32
N ALA A 255 24.73 -7.15 17.69
CA ALA A 255 25.19 -7.79 18.92
C ALA A 255 26.71 -8.05 18.92
N VAL A 256 27.24 -8.55 17.80
CA VAL A 256 28.70 -8.73 17.64
C VAL A 256 29.44 -7.41 17.78
N LEU A 257 28.95 -6.33 17.15
CA LEU A 257 29.52 -4.99 17.27
C LEU A 257 29.45 -4.46 18.71
N CYS A 258 28.37 -4.77 19.43
CA CYS A 258 28.21 -4.40 20.85
C CYS A 258 29.23 -5.15 21.73
N PHE A 259 29.45 -6.45 21.52
CA PHE A 259 30.47 -7.22 22.24
C PHE A 259 31.89 -6.67 22.02
N HIS A 260 32.15 -6.07 20.87
CA HIS A 260 33.44 -5.39 20.58
C HIS A 260 33.48 -3.94 21.08
N GLY A 261 32.46 -3.47 21.82
CA GLY A 261 32.42 -2.10 22.35
C GLY A 261 32.22 -1.01 21.30
N LYS A 262 31.81 -1.37 20.06
CA LYS A 262 31.58 -0.41 18.97
C LYS A 262 30.17 0.15 18.92
N MET A 263 29.26 -0.39 19.73
CA MET A 263 27.85 0.01 19.81
C MET A 263 27.35 -0.20 21.25
N THR A 264 26.29 0.54 21.61
CA THR A 264 25.56 0.37 22.88
C THR A 264 24.38 -0.58 22.70
N VAL A 265 23.88 -1.15 23.81
CA VAL A 265 22.70 -2.00 23.81
C VAL A 265 21.46 -1.22 23.36
N GLY A 266 21.33 0.04 23.78
CA GLY A 266 20.27 0.91 23.34
C GLY A 266 20.29 1.17 21.83
N SER A 267 21.49 1.29 21.23
CA SER A 267 21.63 1.41 19.77
C SER A 267 21.07 0.19 19.03
N ILE A 268 21.20 -1.02 19.57
CA ILE A 268 20.62 -2.23 18.99
C ILE A 268 19.09 -2.14 18.96
N LEU A 269 18.48 -1.70 20.06
CA LEU A 269 17.02 -1.53 20.13
C LEU A 269 16.54 -0.44 19.18
N PHE A 270 17.29 0.66 19.06
CA PHE A 270 16.98 1.71 18.09
C PHE A 270 16.96 1.14 16.67
N ILE A 271 18.01 0.45 16.25
CA ILE A 271 18.12 -0.14 14.92
C ILE A 271 17.00 -1.13 14.64
N TYR A 272 16.62 -1.96 15.62
CA TYR A 272 15.52 -2.90 15.49
C TYR A 272 14.17 -2.22 15.25
N GLN A 273 13.89 -1.15 16.01
CA GLN A 273 12.67 -0.36 15.80
C GLN A 273 12.65 0.32 14.44
N VAL A 274 13.77 0.92 14.05
CA VAL A 274 13.91 1.63 12.78
C VAL A 274 13.77 0.70 11.57
N LEU A 275 14.17 -0.56 11.68
CA LEU A 275 14.03 -1.53 10.59
C LEU A 275 12.57 -1.72 10.17
N ASN A 276 11.65 -1.75 11.12
CA ASN A 276 10.22 -1.85 10.83
C ASN A 276 9.70 -0.64 10.04
N TYR A 277 10.25 0.55 10.33
CA TYR A 277 9.90 1.78 9.60
C TYR A 277 10.52 1.93 8.21
N VAL A 278 11.42 1.05 7.80
CA VAL A 278 11.96 1.01 6.44
C VAL A 278 11.20 0.03 5.56
N SER A 279 10.75 -1.07 6.14
CA SER A 279 10.07 -2.16 5.45
C SER A 279 8.77 -1.71 4.78
N ASP A 280 7.93 -1.01 5.54
CA ASP A 280 6.61 -0.57 5.10
C ASP A 280 6.68 0.50 3.98
N PRO A 281 7.48 1.58 4.11
CA PRO A 281 7.66 2.55 3.03
C PRO A 281 8.17 1.96 1.71
N ILE A 282 9.12 1.04 1.78
CA ILE A 282 9.63 0.36 0.58
C ILE A 282 8.50 -0.42 -0.09
N SER A 283 7.78 -1.24 0.67
CA SER A 283 6.67 -2.02 0.15
C SER A 283 5.57 -1.13 -0.45
N ALA A 284 5.21 -0.02 0.21
CA ALA A 284 4.18 0.91 -0.25
C ALA A 284 4.55 1.60 -1.57
N VAL A 285 5.82 1.97 -1.77
CA VAL A 285 6.29 2.54 -3.05
C VAL A 285 6.09 1.56 -4.20
N PHE A 286 6.43 0.28 -3.98
CA PHE A 286 6.31 -0.73 -5.02
C PHE A 286 4.88 -1.16 -5.29
N ASP A 287 4.06 -1.32 -4.26
CA ASP A 287 2.64 -1.62 -4.40
C ASP A 287 1.93 -0.54 -5.23
N SER A 288 2.27 0.73 -5.01
CA SER A 288 1.69 1.83 -5.79
C SER A 288 2.10 1.78 -7.27
N LEU A 289 3.35 1.42 -7.58
CA LEU A 289 3.81 1.23 -8.97
C LEU A 289 3.10 0.09 -9.68
N ILE A 290 2.94 -1.04 -8.97
CA ILE A 290 2.28 -2.22 -9.50
C ILE A 290 0.80 -1.92 -9.75
N ARG A 291 0.11 -1.30 -8.78
CA ARG A 291 -1.28 -0.84 -8.92
C ARG A 291 -1.44 0.09 -10.11
N LYS A 292 -0.50 1.05 -10.32
CA LYS A 292 -0.50 1.90 -11.51
C LYS A 292 -0.43 1.08 -12.79
N LYS A 293 0.48 0.11 -12.88
CA LYS A 293 0.64 -0.75 -14.07
C LYS A 293 -0.58 -1.62 -14.33
N VAL A 294 -1.16 -2.21 -13.28
CA VAL A 294 -2.38 -3.03 -13.37
C VAL A 294 -3.57 -2.21 -13.85
N ASN A 295 -3.74 -1.01 -13.32
CA ASN A 295 -4.85 -0.13 -13.65
C ASN A 295 -4.59 0.80 -14.84
N GLN A 296 -3.49 0.63 -15.56
CA GLN A 296 -3.15 1.46 -16.73
C GLN A 296 -4.27 1.45 -17.78
N THR A 297 -4.95 0.32 -17.97
CA THR A 297 -6.11 0.20 -18.87
C THR A 297 -7.30 1.03 -18.37
N ASN A 298 -7.53 1.08 -17.06
CA ASN A 298 -8.59 1.89 -16.47
C ASN A 298 -8.26 3.39 -16.59
N ILE A 299 -7.00 3.75 -16.41
CA ILE A 299 -6.51 5.13 -16.56
C ILE A 299 -6.71 5.60 -18.01
N SER A 300 -6.31 4.81 -19.00
CA SER A 300 -6.44 5.17 -20.43
C SER A 300 -7.89 5.24 -20.93
N ARG A 301 -8.86 4.72 -20.17
CA ARG A 301 -10.28 4.84 -20.49
C ARG A 301 -10.89 6.15 -19.96
N VAL A 302 -10.25 6.77 -18.98
CA VAL A 302 -10.68 8.02 -18.34
C VAL A 302 -10.04 9.24 -19.01
N GLU A 303 -8.79 9.10 -19.50
CA GLU A 303 -8.08 10.11 -20.31
C GLU A 303 -8.61 10.18 -21.74
#